data_27ce1b168a0088d68f6ffbf42bc33d86
#
_entry.id   27ce1b168a0088d68f6ffbf42bc33d86
#
_cell.length_a   1.000
_cell.length_b   1.000
_cell.length_c   1.000
_cell.angle_alpha   90.00
_cell.angle_beta   90.00
_cell.angle_gamma   90.00
#
_symmetry.space_group_name_H-M   'P 1'
#
loop_
_entity.id
_entity.type
_entity.pdbx_description
1 polymer ?
#
loop_
_entity_poly.entity_id
_entity_poly.type
_entity_poly.pdbx_seq_one_letter_code
_entity_poly.pdbx_strand_id
1 'polypeptide(L)'
;MEETLDAIIVGGGMVGAAVAAALGQAGMAVTLVEGGKPPEAIAEDAPFDLRVSSLNLASQGLLERIGAWSFIPEARRCPFRHIEATDEAETHQVHFSASDLELPHLGHFVENRVIRHALWQRLAEMPNVTTLCQVSPVALIRGRQHTLVELDDGRLLAARLVVGADGADSRIREMARIATHDEDYGQRALIINVRTCLPQQDVSWQRFMPHGPQAMLPLPGPHASLVWYDDDEITLSREALEDEALRLAIEAAFPARLGGLEAVMGCASFPIRRRHAERYVQPRLALVGDAAHVIHPLAGQGLNLGLQDAEALSDRVISAFQEGQDPGGQRPLAGYARSRRPQTLAMMAAMETFHHVFTGPEPLRHAGAAGLAVAERLGGAKRQVMRHALGL
;
A
#
# COMPACT_ATOMS: atom_id res chain seq x y z
N MET A 1 37.51 -8.20 -8.89
CA MET A 1 36.32 -8.67 -8.12
C MET A 1 35.41 -7.44 -8.04
N GLU A 2 34.21 -7.53 -8.57
CA GLU A 2 33.23 -6.48 -8.34
C GLU A 2 33.02 -6.32 -6.84
N GLU A 3 32.89 -5.07 -6.39
CA GLU A 3 32.72 -4.72 -4.99
C GLU A 3 31.42 -5.34 -4.47
N THR A 4 31.49 -6.07 -3.35
CA THR A 4 30.30 -6.72 -2.78
C THR A 4 29.36 -5.64 -2.22
N LEU A 5 28.17 -5.56 -2.75
CA LEU A 5 27.13 -4.63 -2.31
C LEU A 5 26.68 -4.97 -0.87
N ASP A 6 26.24 -3.96 -0.12
CA ASP A 6 25.58 -4.20 1.16
C ASP A 6 24.19 -4.77 0.97
N ALA A 7 23.44 -4.23 -0.03
CA ALA A 7 22.11 -4.74 -0.35
C ALA A 7 21.78 -4.67 -1.84
N ILE A 8 21.04 -5.66 -2.32
CA ILE A 8 20.30 -5.63 -3.60
C ILE A 8 18.82 -5.62 -3.26
N ILE A 9 18.11 -4.61 -3.77
CA ILE A 9 16.66 -4.49 -3.66
C ILE A 9 16.05 -4.85 -5.01
N VAL A 10 15.20 -5.84 -5.07
CA VAL A 10 14.50 -6.25 -6.30
C VAL A 10 13.05 -5.76 -6.24
N GLY A 11 12.71 -4.89 -7.18
CA GLY A 11 11.43 -4.19 -7.28
C GLY A 11 11.53 -2.71 -6.93
N GLY A 12 11.42 -1.84 -7.93
CA GLY A 12 11.46 -0.38 -7.82
C GLY A 12 10.07 0.24 -7.62
N GLY A 13 9.15 -0.50 -7.00
CA GLY A 13 7.88 0.02 -6.48
C GLY A 13 8.08 0.92 -5.25
N MET A 14 7.00 1.42 -4.68
CA MET A 14 7.05 2.35 -3.55
C MET A 14 7.78 1.76 -2.34
N VAL A 15 7.54 0.50 -2.01
CA VAL A 15 8.13 -0.16 -0.84
C VAL A 15 9.62 -0.43 -1.05
N GLY A 16 10.02 -0.99 -2.20
CA GLY A 16 11.42 -1.28 -2.50
C GLY A 16 12.27 0.00 -2.63
N ALA A 17 11.73 1.04 -3.27
CA ALA A 17 12.39 2.34 -3.36
C ALA A 17 12.54 3.01 -1.98
N ALA A 18 11.57 2.83 -1.06
CA ALA A 18 11.67 3.31 0.31
C ALA A 18 12.79 2.58 1.10
N VAL A 19 12.89 1.25 0.96
CA VAL A 19 14.02 0.48 1.55
C VAL A 19 15.35 0.96 0.98
N ALA A 20 15.46 1.09 -0.36
CA ALA A 20 16.69 1.55 -0.99
C ALA A 20 17.11 2.95 -0.52
N ALA A 21 16.13 3.89 -0.39
CA ALA A 21 16.39 5.23 0.12
C ALA A 21 16.84 5.22 1.59
N ALA A 22 16.20 4.43 2.44
CA ALA A 22 16.57 4.31 3.85
C ALA A 22 18.00 3.75 4.03
N LEU A 23 18.34 2.67 3.32
CA LEU A 23 19.66 2.06 3.38
C LEU A 23 20.73 2.97 2.76
N GLY A 24 20.41 3.60 1.62
CA GLY A 24 21.29 4.57 0.95
C GLY A 24 21.60 5.78 1.84
N GLN A 25 20.60 6.31 2.54
CA GLN A 25 20.80 7.43 3.49
C GLN A 25 21.72 7.05 4.65
N ALA A 26 21.76 5.79 5.04
CA ALA A 26 22.69 5.28 6.05
C ALA A 26 24.11 5.02 5.53
N GLY A 27 24.39 5.32 4.25
CA GLY A 27 25.71 5.17 3.62
C GLY A 27 26.01 3.77 3.09
N MET A 28 25.01 2.88 3.04
CA MET A 28 25.18 1.52 2.48
C MET A 28 25.26 1.56 0.96
N ALA A 29 26.09 0.67 0.38
CA ALA A 29 26.15 0.45 -1.08
C ALA A 29 24.94 -0.38 -1.53
N VAL A 30 23.98 0.25 -2.23
CA VAL A 30 22.71 -0.36 -2.61
C VAL A 30 22.55 -0.41 -4.12
N THR A 31 22.06 -1.53 -4.65
CA THR A 31 21.58 -1.63 -6.04
C THR A 31 20.09 -1.95 -6.03
N LEU A 32 19.28 -1.09 -6.66
CA LEU A 32 17.86 -1.30 -6.92
C LEU A 32 17.69 -1.87 -8.33
N VAL A 33 17.07 -3.04 -8.42
CA VAL A 33 16.76 -3.73 -9.69
C VAL A 33 15.27 -3.61 -9.98
N GLU A 34 14.92 -3.07 -11.15
CA GLU A 34 13.54 -2.86 -11.59
C GLU A 34 13.32 -3.43 -12.99
N GLY A 35 12.32 -4.32 -13.14
CA GLY A 35 11.98 -4.94 -14.42
C GLY A 35 11.35 -3.97 -15.43
N GLY A 36 10.71 -2.92 -14.95
CA GLY A 36 10.08 -1.90 -15.77
C GLY A 36 10.98 -0.70 -16.06
N LYS A 37 10.40 0.29 -16.74
CA LYS A 37 11.04 1.60 -16.92
C LYS A 37 11.08 2.38 -15.60
N PRO A 38 12.03 3.32 -15.45
CA PRO A 38 11.99 4.29 -14.36
C PRO A 38 10.67 5.09 -14.45
N PRO A 39 10.15 5.60 -13.32
CA PRO A 39 8.95 6.42 -13.35
C PRO A 39 9.20 7.72 -14.12
N GLU A 40 8.27 8.07 -14.99
CA GLU A 40 8.30 9.31 -15.75
C GLU A 40 7.91 10.51 -14.89
N ALA A 41 8.38 11.69 -15.24
CA ALA A 41 7.94 12.92 -14.62
C ALA A 41 6.44 13.14 -14.90
N ILE A 42 5.73 13.62 -13.88
CA ILE A 42 4.28 13.83 -13.96
C ILE A 42 4.05 15.29 -14.23
N ALA A 43 3.40 15.61 -15.35
CA ALA A 43 3.00 16.98 -15.66
C ALA A 43 2.01 17.50 -14.58
N GLU A 44 2.07 18.80 -14.29
CA GLU A 44 1.26 19.40 -13.24
C GLU A 44 -0.25 19.26 -13.51
N ASP A 45 -0.64 19.35 -14.78
CA ASP A 45 -2.02 19.21 -15.29
C ASP A 45 -2.41 17.78 -15.70
N ALA A 46 -1.51 16.79 -15.49
CA ALA A 46 -1.81 15.41 -15.84
C ALA A 46 -3.06 14.90 -15.09
N PRO A 47 -3.95 14.12 -15.74
CA PRO A 47 -5.11 13.53 -15.09
C PRO A 47 -4.67 12.65 -13.90
N PHE A 48 -5.53 12.50 -12.89
CA PHE A 48 -5.24 11.64 -11.74
C PHE A 48 -5.12 10.17 -12.14
N ASP A 49 -4.13 9.47 -11.56
CA ASP A 49 -3.99 8.03 -11.68
C ASP A 49 -5.15 7.31 -10.97
N LEU A 50 -5.57 6.18 -11.51
CA LEU A 50 -6.57 5.32 -10.87
C LEU A 50 -6.05 4.68 -9.57
N ARG A 51 -4.74 4.46 -9.48
CA ARG A 51 -4.11 3.89 -8.29
C ARG A 51 -3.76 5.00 -7.28
N VAL A 52 -4.62 5.15 -6.29
CA VAL A 52 -4.45 6.12 -5.19
C VAL A 52 -4.27 5.37 -3.88
N SER A 53 -3.35 5.82 -3.05
CA SER A 53 -3.13 5.27 -1.71
C SER A 53 -3.48 6.29 -0.63
N SER A 54 -4.07 5.79 0.44
CA SER A 54 -4.21 6.49 1.71
C SER A 54 -2.92 6.33 2.50
N LEU A 55 -2.09 7.34 2.56
CA LEU A 55 -0.91 7.37 3.41
C LEU A 55 -1.30 7.80 4.83
N ASN A 56 -1.11 6.94 5.80
CA ASN A 56 -1.27 7.29 7.21
C ASN A 56 -0.06 8.08 7.72
N LEU A 57 -0.15 8.60 8.95
CA LEU A 57 0.90 9.46 9.51
C LEU A 57 2.25 8.75 9.67
N ALA A 58 2.27 7.46 10.00
CA ALA A 58 3.52 6.70 10.08
C ALA A 58 4.20 6.59 8.72
N SER A 59 3.42 6.29 7.67
CA SER A 59 3.93 6.21 6.30
C SER A 59 4.43 7.55 5.78
N GLN A 60 3.71 8.64 6.06
CA GLN A 60 4.17 10.00 5.78
C GLN A 60 5.48 10.29 6.51
N GLY A 61 5.56 10.01 7.82
CA GLY A 61 6.75 10.22 8.62
C GLY A 61 7.97 9.44 8.11
N LEU A 62 7.79 8.21 7.60
CA LEU A 62 8.86 7.48 6.92
C LEU A 62 9.32 8.24 5.66
N LEU A 63 8.39 8.64 4.79
CA LEU A 63 8.75 9.37 3.56
C LEU A 63 9.45 10.71 3.85
N GLU A 64 9.08 11.38 4.93
CA GLU A 64 9.75 12.60 5.42
C GLU A 64 11.18 12.30 5.89
N ARG A 65 11.37 11.27 6.73
CA ARG A 65 12.69 10.88 7.26
C ARG A 65 13.68 10.49 6.17
N ILE A 66 13.21 9.77 5.14
CA ILE A 66 14.08 9.40 3.99
C ILE A 66 14.22 10.53 2.95
N GLY A 67 13.55 11.66 3.15
CA GLY A 67 13.63 12.84 2.29
C GLY A 67 12.81 12.74 0.99
N ALA A 68 11.94 11.75 0.85
CA ALA A 68 11.12 11.57 -0.37
C ALA A 68 9.86 12.46 -0.37
N TRP A 69 9.33 12.82 0.82
CA TRP A 69 8.09 13.59 0.94
C TRP A 69 8.16 14.97 0.26
N SER A 70 9.30 15.63 0.31
CA SER A 70 9.51 16.95 -0.31
C SER A 70 9.35 16.94 -1.83
N PHE A 71 9.56 15.81 -2.49
CA PHE A 71 9.37 15.63 -3.93
C PHE A 71 7.92 15.35 -4.34
N ILE A 72 7.01 15.11 -3.39
CA ILE A 72 5.58 15.01 -3.69
C ILE A 72 5.01 16.43 -3.81
N PRO A 73 4.51 16.87 -4.99
CA PRO A 73 3.94 18.21 -5.14
C PRO A 73 2.75 18.44 -4.20
N GLU A 74 2.66 19.61 -3.60
CA GLU A 74 1.56 19.95 -2.68
C GLU A 74 0.18 19.84 -3.37
N ALA A 75 0.09 20.24 -4.63
CA ALA A 75 -1.11 20.12 -5.45
C ALA A 75 -1.57 18.66 -5.70
N ARG A 76 -0.73 17.67 -5.40
CA ARG A 76 -1.04 16.23 -5.52
C ARG A 76 -1.23 15.55 -4.16
N ARG A 77 -1.19 16.30 -3.06
CA ARG A 77 -1.47 15.81 -1.70
C ARG A 77 -2.89 16.18 -1.32
N CYS A 78 -3.72 15.22 -0.99
CA CYS A 78 -5.07 15.47 -0.50
C CYS A 78 -5.18 15.06 0.96
N PRO A 79 -5.04 16.00 1.94
CA PRO A 79 -5.22 15.68 3.35
C PRO A 79 -6.68 15.33 3.62
N PHE A 80 -6.90 14.35 4.50
CA PHE A 80 -8.23 14.06 5.01
C PHE A 80 -8.24 14.13 6.54
N ARG A 81 -9.32 14.70 7.09
CA ARG A 81 -9.50 14.91 8.53
C ARG A 81 -10.53 13.99 9.14
N HIS A 82 -11.36 13.39 8.28
CA HIS A 82 -12.48 12.57 8.72
C HIS A 82 -12.51 11.26 7.96
N ILE A 83 -12.89 10.19 8.68
CA ILE A 83 -13.27 8.91 8.09
C ILE A 83 -14.67 8.60 8.57
N GLU A 84 -15.57 8.34 7.66
CA GLU A 84 -16.94 7.91 7.93
C GLU A 84 -17.17 6.52 7.38
N ALA A 85 -17.65 5.60 8.22
CA ALA A 85 -18.03 4.27 7.79
C ALA A 85 -19.48 4.00 8.25
N THR A 86 -20.31 3.55 7.30
CA THR A 86 -21.74 3.31 7.51
C THR A 86 -22.13 1.90 7.13
N ASP A 87 -23.26 1.43 7.68
CA ASP A 87 -23.93 0.22 7.21
C ASP A 87 -24.66 0.46 5.87
N GLU A 88 -25.22 -0.59 5.28
CA GLU A 88 -25.96 -0.56 4.01
C GLU A 88 -27.11 0.48 4.03
N ALA A 89 -27.86 0.56 5.13
CA ALA A 89 -29.01 1.43 5.30
C ALA A 89 -28.65 2.85 5.76
N GLU A 90 -27.36 3.13 6.00
CA GLU A 90 -26.87 4.38 6.57
C GLU A 90 -27.51 4.75 7.94
N THR A 91 -27.99 3.73 8.65
CA THR A 91 -28.63 3.89 9.98
C THR A 91 -27.65 3.85 11.13
N HIS A 92 -26.52 3.16 10.94
CA HIS A 92 -25.45 3.06 11.91
C HIS A 92 -24.14 3.52 11.25
N GLN A 93 -23.44 4.37 11.98
CA GLN A 93 -22.18 4.93 11.48
C GLN A 93 -21.12 4.97 12.57
N VAL A 94 -19.88 4.97 12.16
CA VAL A 94 -18.74 5.36 12.97
C VAL A 94 -18.00 6.49 12.25
N HIS A 95 -17.71 7.55 13.00
CA HIS A 95 -17.02 8.73 12.52
C HIS A 95 -15.70 8.90 13.26
N PHE A 96 -14.58 8.94 12.56
CA PHE A 96 -13.26 9.23 13.11
C PHE A 96 -12.84 10.64 12.68
N SER A 97 -12.40 11.45 13.63
CA SER A 97 -11.94 12.81 13.37
C SER A 97 -10.50 13.02 13.84
N ALA A 98 -9.73 13.76 13.06
CA ALA A 98 -8.38 14.16 13.45
C ALA A 98 -8.37 14.94 14.79
N SER A 99 -9.44 15.70 15.06
CA SER A 99 -9.62 16.43 16.32
C SER A 99 -9.72 15.53 17.54
N ASP A 100 -10.18 14.27 17.41
CA ASP A 100 -10.24 13.30 18.51
C ASP A 100 -8.84 12.94 19.06
N LEU A 101 -7.80 13.17 18.25
CA LEU A 101 -6.40 12.92 18.58
C LEU A 101 -5.56 14.22 18.60
N GLU A 102 -6.19 15.39 18.47
CA GLU A 102 -5.51 16.71 18.39
C GLU A 102 -4.51 16.78 17.20
N LEU A 103 -4.86 16.12 16.08
CA LEU A 103 -4.02 16.06 14.87
C LEU A 103 -4.55 17.01 13.80
N PRO A 104 -3.69 17.55 12.92
CA PRO A 104 -4.12 18.42 11.82
C PRO A 104 -4.87 17.64 10.72
N HIS A 105 -4.56 16.37 10.55
CA HIS A 105 -5.16 15.44 9.58
C HIS A 105 -4.90 13.99 10.01
N LEU A 106 -5.62 13.03 9.42
CA LEU A 106 -5.44 11.59 9.64
C LEU A 106 -4.45 10.98 8.63
N GLY A 107 -4.21 11.65 7.53
CA GLY A 107 -3.31 11.22 6.47
C GLY A 107 -3.54 11.98 5.18
N HIS A 108 -2.97 11.47 4.09
CA HIS A 108 -3.09 12.04 2.76
C HIS A 108 -3.46 10.97 1.73
N PHE A 109 -4.37 11.31 0.82
CA PHE A 109 -4.51 10.55 -0.42
C PHE A 109 -3.50 11.08 -1.44
N VAL A 110 -2.71 10.17 -2.02
CA VAL A 110 -1.69 10.47 -3.02
C VAL A 110 -1.68 9.35 -4.07
N GLU A 111 -1.53 9.72 -5.31
CA GLU A 111 -1.41 8.78 -6.43
C GLU A 111 -0.15 7.91 -6.29
N ASN A 112 -0.25 6.62 -6.55
CA ASN A 112 0.88 5.69 -6.43
C ASN A 112 2.05 6.08 -7.34
N ARG A 113 1.77 6.55 -8.56
CA ARG A 113 2.81 7.04 -9.48
C ARG A 113 3.56 8.25 -8.93
N VAL A 114 2.87 9.15 -8.22
CA VAL A 114 3.47 10.34 -7.60
C VAL A 114 4.43 9.94 -6.48
N ILE A 115 3.99 9.03 -5.60
CA ILE A 115 4.82 8.51 -4.50
C ILE A 115 6.05 7.79 -5.06
N ARG A 116 5.85 6.92 -6.08
CA ARG A 116 6.95 6.20 -6.73
C ARG A 116 7.95 7.16 -7.37
N HIS A 117 7.47 8.17 -8.10
CA HIS A 117 8.32 9.18 -8.74
C HIS A 117 9.15 9.96 -7.69
N ALA A 118 8.52 10.42 -6.61
CA ALA A 118 9.19 11.14 -5.52
C ALA A 118 10.30 10.30 -4.87
N LEU A 119 10.04 9.02 -4.61
CA LEU A 119 11.06 8.10 -4.11
C LEU A 119 12.24 7.96 -5.09
N TRP A 120 11.97 7.82 -6.38
CA TRP A 120 13.01 7.71 -7.39
C TRP A 120 13.83 9.00 -7.56
N GLN A 121 13.21 10.17 -7.43
CA GLN A 121 13.93 11.44 -7.39
C GLN A 121 14.89 11.47 -6.20
N ARG A 122 14.45 11.00 -5.03
CA ARG A 122 15.31 10.89 -3.86
C ARG A 122 16.48 9.94 -4.08
N LEU A 123 16.26 8.77 -4.71
CA LEU A 123 17.34 7.83 -5.04
C LEU A 123 18.38 8.43 -5.99
N ALA A 124 17.96 9.24 -6.95
CA ALA A 124 18.87 9.90 -7.90
C ALA A 124 19.84 10.88 -7.24
N GLU A 125 19.53 11.39 -6.04
CA GLU A 125 20.44 12.26 -5.27
C GLU A 125 21.49 11.47 -4.45
N MET A 126 21.39 10.12 -4.40
CA MET A 126 22.24 9.27 -3.57
C MET A 126 23.35 8.62 -4.40
N PRO A 127 24.62 9.03 -4.28
CA PRO A 127 25.71 8.50 -5.10
C PRO A 127 26.06 7.03 -4.80
N ASN A 128 25.67 6.52 -3.63
CA ASN A 128 25.87 5.15 -3.19
C ASN A 128 24.68 4.23 -3.51
N VAL A 129 23.66 4.71 -4.23
CA VAL A 129 22.53 3.93 -4.71
C VAL A 129 22.55 3.86 -6.23
N THR A 130 22.65 2.67 -6.77
CA THR A 130 22.58 2.41 -8.22
C THR A 130 21.20 1.87 -8.57
N THR A 131 20.56 2.42 -9.59
CA THR A 131 19.28 1.91 -10.11
C THR A 131 19.49 1.23 -11.47
N LEU A 132 19.04 -0.01 -11.59
CA LEU A 132 19.08 -0.81 -12.81
C LEU A 132 17.64 -1.06 -13.26
N CYS A 133 17.28 -0.51 -14.42
CA CYS A 133 15.93 -0.63 -14.99
C CYS A 133 15.90 -1.56 -16.19
N GLN A 134 14.71 -2.09 -16.49
CA GLN A 134 14.44 -2.99 -17.60
C GLN A 134 15.29 -4.27 -17.52
N VAL A 135 15.58 -4.70 -16.31
CA VAL A 135 16.30 -5.94 -16.02
C VAL A 135 15.63 -6.68 -14.86
N SER A 136 15.66 -7.99 -14.92
CA SER A 136 14.98 -8.84 -13.95
C SER A 136 15.92 -9.95 -13.46
N PRO A 137 15.77 -10.40 -12.20
CA PRO A 137 16.50 -11.53 -11.69
C PRO A 137 16.05 -12.83 -12.40
N VAL A 138 17.00 -13.66 -12.74
CA VAL A 138 16.77 -14.99 -13.35
C VAL A 138 17.27 -16.12 -12.46
N ALA A 139 18.25 -15.86 -11.58
CA ALA A 139 18.72 -16.83 -10.61
C ALA A 139 19.14 -16.18 -9.29
N LEU A 140 19.00 -16.93 -8.22
CA LEU A 140 19.40 -16.57 -6.86
C LEU A 140 20.28 -17.67 -6.29
N ILE A 141 21.58 -17.38 -6.14
CA ILE A 141 22.57 -18.34 -5.63
C ILE A 141 23.01 -17.90 -4.25
N ARG A 142 22.59 -18.63 -3.23
CA ARG A 142 22.83 -18.28 -1.82
C ARG A 142 24.14 -18.85 -1.32
N GLY A 143 25.03 -17.99 -0.85
CA GLY A 143 26.27 -18.31 -0.20
C GLY A 143 26.23 -18.04 1.32
N ARG A 144 27.33 -18.35 2.00
CA ARG A 144 27.46 -18.11 3.44
C ARG A 144 27.65 -16.64 3.80
N GLN A 145 28.41 -15.90 3.00
CA GLN A 145 28.75 -14.49 3.27
C GLN A 145 27.97 -13.52 2.40
N HIS A 146 27.59 -13.91 1.19
CA HIS A 146 26.81 -13.12 0.24
C HIS A 146 25.89 -14.00 -0.60
N THR A 147 24.90 -13.38 -1.19
CA THR A 147 24.00 -13.96 -2.19
C THR A 147 24.34 -13.36 -3.54
N LEU A 148 24.40 -14.21 -4.58
CA LEU A 148 24.53 -13.77 -5.97
C LEU A 148 23.14 -13.71 -6.59
N VAL A 149 22.88 -12.62 -7.32
CA VAL A 149 21.70 -12.42 -8.15
C VAL A 149 22.14 -12.31 -9.59
N GLU A 150 21.74 -13.26 -10.41
CA GLU A 150 21.93 -13.21 -11.86
C GLU A 150 20.76 -12.48 -12.50
N LEU A 151 21.06 -11.52 -13.37
CA LEU A 151 20.07 -10.76 -14.13
C LEU A 151 19.95 -11.30 -15.55
N ASP A 152 18.81 -11.03 -16.19
CA ASP A 152 18.49 -11.48 -17.56
C ASP A 152 19.39 -10.87 -18.65
N ASP A 153 20.14 -9.83 -18.35
CA ASP A 153 21.16 -9.25 -19.23
C ASP A 153 22.57 -9.84 -19.02
N GLY A 154 22.69 -10.87 -18.18
CA GLY A 154 23.93 -11.59 -17.91
C GLY A 154 24.80 -11.01 -16.80
N ARG A 155 24.40 -9.90 -16.19
CA ARG A 155 25.12 -9.36 -15.00
C ARG A 155 24.94 -10.27 -13.80
N LEU A 156 26.01 -10.44 -13.01
CA LEU A 156 26.01 -11.18 -11.77
C LEU A 156 26.36 -10.22 -10.61
N LEU A 157 25.40 -9.93 -9.77
CA LEU A 157 25.55 -9.02 -8.64
C LEU A 157 25.73 -9.82 -7.35
N ALA A 158 26.68 -9.39 -6.49
CA ALA A 158 26.92 -9.98 -5.19
C ALA A 158 26.52 -9.03 -4.06
N ALA A 159 25.71 -9.48 -3.10
CA ALA A 159 25.32 -8.66 -1.96
C ALA A 159 25.27 -9.43 -0.64
N ARG A 160 25.48 -8.71 0.46
CA ARG A 160 25.32 -9.23 1.82
C ARG A 160 23.85 -9.50 2.16
N LEU A 161 22.92 -8.73 1.58
CA LEU A 161 21.47 -8.85 1.73
C LEU A 161 20.76 -8.71 0.39
N VAL A 162 19.78 -9.56 0.12
CA VAL A 162 18.81 -9.40 -0.97
C VAL A 162 17.43 -9.14 -0.37
N VAL A 163 16.74 -8.11 -0.87
CA VAL A 163 15.37 -7.77 -0.46
C VAL A 163 14.44 -7.94 -1.67
N GLY A 164 13.48 -8.85 -1.55
CA GLY A 164 12.38 -9.00 -2.51
C GLY A 164 11.27 -8.01 -2.17
N ALA A 165 11.07 -7.03 -3.06
CA ALA A 165 10.04 -6.00 -3.03
C ALA A 165 9.30 -5.94 -4.38
N ASP A 166 9.31 -7.04 -5.13
CA ASP A 166 8.91 -7.22 -6.52
C ASP A 166 7.42 -7.58 -6.68
N GLY A 167 6.61 -7.20 -5.68
CA GLY A 167 5.15 -7.25 -5.76
C GLY A 167 4.54 -8.62 -5.50
N ALA A 168 3.23 -8.72 -5.75
CA ALA A 168 2.43 -9.90 -5.43
C ALA A 168 2.94 -11.20 -6.08
N ASP A 169 3.45 -11.11 -7.31
CA ASP A 169 3.99 -12.24 -8.07
C ASP A 169 5.52 -12.30 -8.01
N SER A 170 6.06 -12.10 -6.82
CA SER A 170 7.48 -11.99 -6.54
C SER A 170 8.31 -13.17 -7.05
N ARG A 171 9.22 -12.89 -7.98
CA ARG A 171 10.21 -13.85 -8.47
C ARG A 171 11.24 -14.19 -7.40
N ILE A 172 11.61 -13.24 -6.55
CA ILE A 172 12.54 -13.49 -5.44
C ILE A 172 11.94 -14.49 -4.46
N ARG A 173 10.65 -14.35 -4.12
CA ARG A 173 9.95 -15.32 -3.27
C ARG A 173 9.94 -16.72 -3.89
N GLU A 174 9.65 -16.81 -5.19
CA GLU A 174 9.63 -18.07 -5.94
C GLU A 174 11.02 -18.72 -5.99
N MET A 175 12.07 -17.97 -6.37
CA MET A 175 13.46 -18.45 -6.41
C MET A 175 13.95 -18.88 -5.03
N ALA A 176 13.49 -18.22 -3.97
CA ALA A 176 13.77 -18.59 -2.57
C ALA A 176 12.97 -19.81 -2.11
N ARG A 177 12.02 -20.31 -2.93
CA ARG A 177 11.12 -21.42 -2.60
C ARG A 177 10.35 -21.17 -1.30
N ILE A 178 9.85 -19.94 -1.13
CA ILE A 178 8.98 -19.58 -0.01
C ILE A 178 7.54 -19.78 -0.47
N ALA A 179 6.84 -20.72 0.15
CA ALA A 179 5.45 -20.98 -0.14
C ALA A 179 4.53 -19.85 0.37
N THR A 180 3.33 -19.76 -0.21
CA THR A 180 2.29 -18.80 0.14
C THR A 180 0.98 -19.49 0.44
N HIS A 181 0.17 -18.84 1.27
CA HIS A 181 -1.25 -19.15 1.43
C HIS A 181 -2.02 -18.09 0.63
N ASP A 182 -2.68 -18.53 -0.42
CA ASP A 182 -3.40 -17.68 -1.36
C ASP A 182 -4.90 -17.90 -1.23
N GLU A 183 -5.68 -16.84 -1.36
CA GLU A 183 -7.12 -16.87 -1.42
C GLU A 183 -7.63 -15.86 -2.46
N ASP A 184 -8.54 -16.30 -3.31
CA ASP A 184 -9.25 -15.46 -4.26
C ASP A 184 -10.69 -15.29 -3.78
N TYR A 185 -11.16 -14.06 -3.68
CA TYR A 185 -12.52 -13.78 -3.17
C TYR A 185 -13.59 -13.86 -4.25
N GLY A 186 -13.22 -14.05 -5.53
CA GLY A 186 -14.16 -13.99 -6.66
C GLY A 186 -14.79 -12.62 -6.85
N GLN A 187 -14.13 -11.59 -6.32
CA GLN A 187 -14.59 -10.21 -6.33
C GLN A 187 -13.54 -9.31 -6.97
N ARG A 188 -14.00 -8.16 -7.46
CA ARG A 188 -13.16 -7.08 -7.98
C ARG A 188 -13.53 -5.75 -7.33
N ALA A 189 -12.55 -4.86 -7.27
CA ALA A 189 -12.76 -3.45 -6.98
C ALA A 189 -12.71 -2.66 -8.29
N LEU A 190 -13.81 -2.02 -8.65
CA LEU A 190 -13.85 -1.03 -9.73
C LEU A 190 -13.41 0.32 -9.13
N ILE A 191 -12.29 0.83 -9.63
CA ILE A 191 -11.79 2.16 -9.28
C ILE A 191 -12.26 3.13 -10.35
N ILE A 192 -12.88 4.22 -9.93
CA ILE A 192 -13.45 5.21 -10.85
C ILE A 192 -13.01 6.60 -10.39
N ASN A 193 -12.26 7.31 -11.20
CA ASN A 193 -11.98 8.72 -10.94
C ASN A 193 -13.11 9.56 -11.53
N VAL A 194 -13.62 10.49 -10.73
CA VAL A 194 -14.75 11.35 -11.08
C VAL A 194 -14.44 12.82 -10.80
N ARG A 195 -15.08 13.70 -11.56
CA ARG A 195 -15.23 15.11 -11.23
C ARG A 195 -16.60 15.31 -10.60
N THR A 196 -16.63 15.96 -9.43
CA THR A 196 -17.82 16.21 -8.64
C THR A 196 -18.28 17.66 -8.77
N CYS A 197 -19.59 17.93 -8.60
CA CYS A 197 -20.12 19.29 -8.57
C CYS A 197 -19.77 20.03 -7.26
N LEU A 198 -19.47 19.31 -6.19
CA LEU A 198 -19.04 19.88 -4.94
C LEU A 198 -17.51 20.00 -4.88
N PRO A 199 -16.98 21.00 -4.15
CA PRO A 199 -15.55 21.07 -3.88
C PRO A 199 -15.10 19.85 -3.05
N GLN A 200 -13.79 19.65 -3.02
CA GLN A 200 -13.15 18.60 -2.21
C GLN A 200 -13.66 18.63 -0.76
N GLN A 201 -13.96 17.45 -0.26
CA GLN A 201 -14.37 17.23 1.12
C GLN A 201 -13.22 16.52 1.85
N ASP A 202 -12.86 16.99 3.06
CA ASP A 202 -11.80 16.40 3.88
C ASP A 202 -12.22 15.04 4.51
N VAL A 203 -13.10 14.31 3.85
CA VAL A 203 -13.74 13.08 4.36
C VAL A 203 -13.43 11.91 3.44
N SER A 204 -12.86 10.85 3.99
CA SER A 204 -12.90 9.53 3.38
C SER A 204 -14.17 8.82 3.83
N TRP A 205 -15.00 8.46 2.89
CA TRP A 205 -16.28 7.83 3.18
C TRP A 205 -16.31 6.38 2.71
N GLN A 206 -16.95 5.51 3.49
CA GLN A 206 -17.13 4.10 3.16
C GLN A 206 -18.50 3.62 3.61
N ARG A 207 -19.19 2.84 2.76
CA ARG A 207 -20.44 2.14 3.09
C ARG A 207 -20.25 0.64 2.88
N PHE A 208 -20.62 -0.14 3.89
CA PHE A 208 -20.54 -1.60 3.83
C PHE A 208 -21.83 -2.15 3.17
N MET A 209 -21.66 -2.75 2.00
CA MET A 209 -22.72 -3.38 1.22
C MET A 209 -22.57 -4.92 1.26
N PRO A 210 -23.64 -5.69 1.02
CA PRO A 210 -23.58 -7.17 1.03
C PRO A 210 -22.58 -7.78 0.05
N HIS A 211 -22.38 -7.13 -1.10
CA HIS A 211 -21.45 -7.57 -2.15
C HIS A 211 -20.06 -6.93 -2.05
N GLY A 212 -19.77 -6.26 -0.96
CA GLY A 212 -18.51 -5.55 -0.73
C GLY A 212 -18.69 -4.04 -0.58
N PRO A 213 -17.71 -3.35 -0.01
CA PRO A 213 -17.85 -1.93 0.31
C PRO A 213 -17.88 -1.02 -0.92
N GLN A 214 -18.51 0.14 -0.72
CA GLN A 214 -18.35 1.32 -1.57
C GLN A 214 -17.56 2.35 -0.80
N ALA A 215 -16.59 3.00 -1.43
CA ALA A 215 -15.82 4.05 -0.81
C ALA A 215 -15.62 5.24 -1.73
N MET A 216 -15.47 6.41 -1.12
CA MET A 216 -15.05 7.64 -1.78
C MET A 216 -13.78 8.14 -1.11
N LEU A 217 -12.75 8.32 -1.92
CA LEU A 217 -11.47 8.85 -1.51
C LEU A 217 -11.34 10.26 -2.12
N PRO A 218 -11.19 11.32 -1.30
CA PRO A 218 -11.07 12.66 -1.81
C PRO A 218 -9.74 12.83 -2.58
N LEU A 219 -9.81 13.57 -3.68
CA LEU A 219 -8.64 14.00 -4.46
C LEU A 219 -8.60 15.53 -4.50
N PRO A 220 -7.45 16.15 -4.82
CA PRO A 220 -7.35 17.60 -4.93
C PRO A 220 -8.36 18.21 -5.89
N GLY A 221 -8.92 19.38 -5.53
CA GLY A 221 -9.94 20.06 -6.31
C GLY A 221 -11.29 19.34 -6.27
N PRO A 222 -12.17 19.51 -7.28
CA PRO A 222 -13.47 18.86 -7.35
C PRO A 222 -13.35 17.43 -7.89
N HIS A 223 -12.47 16.61 -7.31
CA HIS A 223 -12.22 15.24 -7.78
C HIS A 223 -12.33 14.24 -6.63
N ALA A 224 -12.75 13.04 -6.97
CA ALA A 224 -12.74 11.89 -6.06
C ALA A 224 -12.36 10.61 -6.80
N SER A 225 -11.79 9.65 -6.07
CA SER A 225 -11.63 8.27 -6.52
C SER A 225 -12.67 7.43 -5.80
N LEU A 226 -13.57 6.82 -6.55
CA LEU A 226 -14.57 5.90 -6.04
C LEU A 226 -14.03 4.49 -6.10
N VAL A 227 -14.34 3.70 -5.10
CA VAL A 227 -14.01 2.28 -5.05
C VAL A 227 -15.31 1.50 -4.89
N TRP A 228 -15.64 0.68 -5.88
CA TRP A 228 -16.88 -0.09 -5.91
C TRP A 228 -16.56 -1.58 -6.00
N TYR A 229 -16.79 -2.30 -4.91
CA TYR A 229 -16.56 -3.74 -4.86
C TYR A 229 -17.83 -4.48 -5.28
N ASP A 230 -17.66 -5.53 -6.07
CA ASP A 230 -18.73 -6.47 -6.40
C ASP A 230 -18.14 -7.77 -6.95
N ASP A 231 -19.00 -8.76 -7.25
CA ASP A 231 -18.62 -9.98 -7.93
C ASP A 231 -17.96 -9.70 -9.28
N ASP A 232 -17.07 -10.59 -9.73
CA ASP A 232 -16.26 -10.41 -10.94
C ASP A 232 -17.13 -10.06 -12.17
N GLU A 233 -18.19 -10.78 -12.45
CA GLU A 233 -19.05 -10.56 -13.63
C GLU A 233 -19.75 -9.21 -13.60
N ILE A 234 -20.28 -8.82 -12.43
CA ILE A 234 -20.99 -7.56 -12.25
C ILE A 234 -20.00 -6.38 -12.41
N THR A 235 -18.82 -6.51 -11.82
CA THR A 235 -17.79 -5.47 -11.91
C THR A 235 -17.30 -5.27 -13.34
N LEU A 236 -17.03 -6.37 -14.06
CA LEU A 236 -16.62 -6.32 -15.46
C LEU A 236 -17.71 -5.73 -16.36
N SER A 237 -18.99 -6.03 -16.09
CA SER A 237 -20.10 -5.42 -16.82
C SER A 237 -20.21 -3.91 -16.61
N ARG A 238 -19.93 -3.42 -15.38
CA ARG A 238 -19.89 -1.98 -15.09
C ARG A 238 -18.70 -1.29 -15.74
N GLU A 239 -17.53 -1.93 -15.71
CA GLU A 239 -16.32 -1.40 -16.35
C GLU A 239 -16.48 -1.22 -17.88
N ALA A 240 -17.32 -2.04 -18.49
CA ALA A 240 -17.63 -1.98 -19.92
C ALA A 240 -18.71 -0.94 -20.29
N LEU A 241 -19.29 -0.24 -19.32
CA LEU A 241 -20.27 0.80 -19.58
C LEU A 241 -19.62 2.03 -20.22
N GLU A 242 -20.34 2.69 -21.14
CA GLU A 242 -19.98 4.02 -21.60
C GLU A 242 -20.08 5.04 -20.44
N ASP A 243 -19.28 6.10 -20.48
CA ASP A 243 -19.12 7.09 -19.40
C ASP A 243 -20.45 7.60 -18.84
N GLU A 244 -21.43 7.91 -19.70
CA GLU A 244 -22.74 8.42 -19.26
C GLU A 244 -23.57 7.34 -18.54
N ALA A 245 -23.54 6.11 -19.01
CA ALA A 245 -24.23 5.00 -18.36
C ALA A 245 -23.57 4.67 -17.01
N LEU A 246 -22.23 4.70 -16.94
CA LEU A 246 -21.49 4.54 -15.71
C LEU A 246 -21.78 5.69 -14.73
N ARG A 247 -21.84 6.93 -15.19
CA ARG A 247 -22.21 8.09 -14.38
C ARG A 247 -23.58 7.91 -13.71
N LEU A 248 -24.59 7.51 -14.49
CA LEU A 248 -25.93 7.25 -13.97
C LEU A 248 -25.96 6.09 -12.96
N ALA A 249 -25.20 5.02 -13.23
CA ALA A 249 -25.07 3.90 -12.30
C ALA A 249 -24.42 4.32 -10.97
N ILE A 250 -23.41 5.19 -11.01
CA ILE A 250 -22.77 5.74 -9.81
C ILE A 250 -23.75 6.61 -9.03
N GLU A 251 -24.47 7.52 -9.69
CA GLU A 251 -25.46 8.42 -9.05
C GLU A 251 -26.60 7.63 -8.38
N ALA A 252 -26.98 6.47 -8.94
CA ALA A 252 -27.99 5.60 -8.34
C ALA A 252 -27.45 4.79 -7.14
N ALA A 253 -26.15 4.47 -7.12
CA ALA A 253 -25.56 3.60 -6.12
C ALA A 253 -24.86 4.32 -4.96
N PHE A 254 -24.29 5.50 -5.23
CA PHE A 254 -23.57 6.28 -4.24
C PHE A 254 -24.44 7.37 -3.63
N PRO A 255 -24.20 7.76 -2.36
CA PRO A 255 -25.03 8.78 -1.72
C PRO A 255 -24.87 10.16 -2.37
N ALA A 256 -25.93 10.95 -2.30
CA ALA A 256 -26.02 12.29 -2.89
C ALA A 256 -24.99 13.31 -2.35
N ARG A 257 -24.22 12.95 -1.32
CA ARG A 257 -23.14 13.80 -0.75
C ARG A 257 -22.06 14.18 -1.79
N LEU A 258 -21.97 13.45 -2.91
CA LEU A 258 -21.11 13.82 -4.05
C LEU A 258 -21.59 15.07 -4.77
N GLY A 259 -22.81 15.56 -4.51
CA GLY A 259 -23.41 16.73 -5.14
C GLY A 259 -23.75 16.55 -6.62
N GLY A 260 -23.78 15.30 -7.08
CA GLY A 260 -23.83 14.93 -8.49
C GLY A 260 -22.43 14.86 -9.11
N LEU A 261 -22.35 14.25 -10.29
CA LEU A 261 -21.12 14.06 -11.04
C LEU A 261 -21.12 14.90 -12.30
N GLU A 262 -20.06 15.67 -12.50
CA GLU A 262 -19.85 16.38 -13.78
C GLU A 262 -19.30 15.43 -14.86
N ALA A 263 -18.38 14.53 -14.50
CA ALA A 263 -17.76 13.61 -15.44
C ALA A 263 -17.16 12.38 -14.78
N VAL A 264 -17.17 11.26 -15.48
CA VAL A 264 -16.27 10.11 -15.27
C VAL A 264 -14.96 10.43 -15.97
N MET A 265 -13.83 10.31 -15.24
CA MET A 265 -12.50 10.65 -15.75
C MET A 265 -11.73 9.40 -16.20
N GLY A 266 -12.22 8.22 -15.84
CA GLY A 266 -11.67 6.93 -16.19
C GLY A 266 -11.96 5.90 -15.11
N CYS A 267 -11.93 4.62 -15.49
CA CYS A 267 -12.11 3.50 -14.56
C CYS A 267 -11.22 2.32 -14.95
N ALA A 268 -10.96 1.46 -13.98
CA ALA A 268 -10.37 0.13 -14.17
C ALA A 268 -10.70 -0.76 -12.97
N SER A 269 -10.80 -2.06 -13.19
CA SER A 269 -11.06 -3.02 -12.13
C SER A 269 -9.84 -3.89 -11.79
N PHE A 270 -9.75 -4.30 -10.54
CA PHE A 270 -8.67 -5.14 -10.02
C PHE A 270 -9.25 -6.29 -9.21
N PRO A 271 -8.78 -7.55 -9.42
CA PRO A 271 -9.23 -8.69 -8.64
C PRO A 271 -8.81 -8.57 -7.18
N ILE A 272 -9.69 -9.00 -6.28
CA ILE A 272 -9.43 -9.02 -4.85
C ILE A 272 -8.85 -10.36 -4.46
N ARG A 273 -7.61 -10.33 -4.00
CA ARG A 273 -6.87 -11.52 -3.58
C ARG A 273 -6.18 -11.27 -2.25
N ARG A 274 -6.02 -12.35 -1.50
CA ARG A 274 -5.18 -12.39 -0.31
C ARG A 274 -4.02 -13.35 -0.55
N ARG A 275 -2.84 -12.95 -0.15
CA ARG A 275 -1.64 -13.79 -0.20
C ARG A 275 -0.79 -13.55 1.05
N HIS A 276 -0.23 -14.60 1.61
CA HIS A 276 0.67 -14.48 2.74
C HIS A 276 1.81 -15.49 2.62
N ALA A 277 3.05 -14.98 2.62
CA ALA A 277 4.25 -15.81 2.59
C ALA A 277 4.44 -16.53 3.93
N GLU A 278 4.76 -17.81 3.90
CA GLU A 278 5.02 -18.60 5.13
C GLU A 278 6.19 -18.04 5.93
N ARG A 279 7.17 -17.46 5.24
CA ARG A 279 8.37 -16.87 5.84
C ARG A 279 8.66 -15.54 5.19
N TYR A 280 9.01 -14.53 6.00
CA TYR A 280 9.43 -13.20 5.52
C TYR A 280 10.94 -13.14 5.31
N VAL A 281 11.69 -14.07 5.90
CA VAL A 281 13.14 -14.08 5.82
C VAL A 281 13.71 -15.48 5.63
N GLN A 282 14.84 -15.52 4.97
CA GLN A 282 15.78 -16.65 4.92
C GLN A 282 17.20 -16.09 5.09
N PRO A 283 18.25 -16.92 5.26
CA PRO A 283 19.61 -16.40 5.32
C PRO A 283 19.92 -15.48 4.15
N ARG A 284 20.29 -14.24 4.46
CA ARG A 284 20.63 -13.16 3.48
C ARG A 284 19.50 -12.73 2.55
N LEU A 285 18.26 -12.99 2.94
CA LEU A 285 17.09 -12.65 2.13
C LEU A 285 15.94 -12.20 3.02
N ALA A 286 15.30 -11.09 2.65
CA ALA A 286 14.05 -10.60 3.24
C ALA A 286 13.01 -10.32 2.14
N LEU A 287 11.72 -10.52 2.45
CA LEU A 287 10.58 -10.09 1.65
C LEU A 287 9.87 -8.94 2.35
N VAL A 288 9.43 -7.93 1.61
CA VAL A 288 8.69 -6.76 2.10
C VAL A 288 7.49 -6.44 1.20
N GLY A 289 6.46 -5.84 1.78
CA GLY A 289 5.24 -5.44 1.06
C GLY A 289 4.55 -6.61 0.39
N ASP A 290 4.02 -6.40 -0.81
CA ASP A 290 3.24 -7.41 -1.52
C ASP A 290 4.03 -8.69 -1.86
N ALA A 291 5.36 -8.63 -1.89
CA ALA A 291 6.19 -9.84 -2.02
C ALA A 291 6.06 -10.76 -0.78
N ALA A 292 5.81 -10.20 0.39
CA ALA A 292 5.56 -10.93 1.63
C ALA A 292 4.07 -11.17 1.90
N HIS A 293 3.21 -10.19 1.60
CA HIS A 293 1.78 -10.26 1.90
C HIS A 293 0.95 -9.33 1.01
N VAL A 294 -0.15 -9.84 0.51
CA VAL A 294 -1.23 -9.07 -0.12
C VAL A 294 -2.45 -9.19 0.80
N ILE A 295 -2.98 -8.07 1.25
CA ILE A 295 -4.16 -8.04 2.12
C ILE A 295 -5.39 -7.60 1.34
N HIS A 296 -6.58 -7.93 1.86
CA HIS A 296 -7.81 -7.37 1.34
C HIS A 296 -7.74 -5.83 1.38
N PRO A 297 -8.02 -5.12 0.28
CA PRO A 297 -7.78 -3.67 0.18
C PRO A 297 -8.80 -2.81 0.97
N LEU A 298 -9.57 -3.39 1.89
CA LEU A 298 -10.40 -2.66 2.85
C LEU A 298 -9.57 -1.54 3.52
N ALA A 299 -10.05 -0.33 3.43
CA ALA A 299 -9.44 0.88 4.01
C ALA A 299 -8.04 1.25 3.46
N GLY A 300 -7.62 0.73 2.29
CA GLY A 300 -6.39 1.16 1.63
C GLY A 300 -5.09 0.92 2.40
N GLN A 301 -5.04 -0.10 3.27
CA GLN A 301 -3.91 -0.34 4.19
C GLN A 301 -2.71 -1.06 3.58
N GLY A 302 -2.81 -1.60 2.35
CA GLY A 302 -1.75 -2.41 1.75
C GLY A 302 -0.39 -1.70 1.67
N LEU A 303 -0.37 -0.48 1.13
CA LEU A 303 0.85 0.31 1.04
C LEU A 303 1.41 0.68 2.43
N ASN A 304 0.55 1.05 3.38
CA ASN A 304 0.99 1.41 4.74
C ASN A 304 1.68 0.25 5.43
N LEU A 305 1.16 -0.97 5.29
CA LEU A 305 1.82 -2.17 5.82
C LEU A 305 3.17 -2.42 5.15
N GLY A 306 3.24 -2.26 3.82
CA GLY A 306 4.49 -2.40 3.08
C GLY A 306 5.55 -1.35 3.48
N LEU A 307 5.15 -0.11 3.71
CA LEU A 307 6.05 0.95 4.20
C LEU A 307 6.51 0.70 5.64
N GLN A 308 5.64 0.17 6.49
CA GLN A 308 6.03 -0.29 7.83
C GLN A 308 7.01 -1.47 7.78
N ASP A 309 6.89 -2.36 6.78
CA ASP A 309 7.89 -3.40 6.56
C ASP A 309 9.23 -2.79 6.14
N ALA A 310 9.20 -1.81 5.22
CA ALA A 310 10.39 -1.10 4.79
C ALA A 310 11.10 -0.43 5.96
N GLU A 311 10.37 0.26 6.83
CA GLU A 311 10.90 0.89 8.03
C GLU A 311 11.51 -0.15 8.99
N ALA A 312 10.75 -1.17 9.37
CA ALA A 312 11.18 -2.17 10.34
C ALA A 312 12.38 -2.99 9.86
N LEU A 313 12.47 -3.32 8.57
CA LEU A 313 13.62 -3.98 7.99
C LEU A 313 14.83 -3.05 7.97
N SER A 314 14.65 -1.83 7.46
CA SER A 314 15.74 -0.85 7.33
C SER A 314 16.35 -0.51 8.67
N ASP A 315 15.55 -0.28 9.71
CA ASP A 315 16.05 0.02 11.06
C ASP A 315 16.96 -1.09 11.60
N ARG A 316 16.56 -2.36 11.42
CA ARG A 316 17.37 -3.51 11.87
C ARG A 316 18.65 -3.69 11.09
N VAL A 317 18.57 -3.49 9.78
CA VAL A 317 19.72 -3.62 8.87
C VAL A 317 20.71 -2.48 9.09
N ILE A 318 20.23 -1.25 9.23
CA ILE A 318 21.04 -0.06 9.50
C ILE A 318 21.75 -0.18 10.86
N SER A 319 21.02 -0.57 11.92
CA SER A 319 21.63 -0.78 13.23
C SER A 319 22.77 -1.80 13.17
N ALA A 320 22.56 -2.95 12.50
CA ALA A 320 23.60 -3.96 12.33
C ALA A 320 24.80 -3.42 11.53
N PHE A 321 24.56 -2.65 10.46
CA PHE A 321 25.60 -2.05 9.64
C PHE A 321 26.44 -1.05 10.46
N GLN A 322 25.81 -0.15 11.20
CA GLN A 322 26.47 0.86 12.03
C GLN A 322 27.27 0.24 13.19
N GLU A 323 26.82 -0.89 13.71
CA GLU A 323 27.54 -1.65 14.74
C GLU A 323 28.67 -2.54 14.16
N GLY A 324 28.94 -2.47 12.84
CA GLY A 324 29.93 -3.33 12.17
C GLY A 324 29.52 -4.79 12.07
N GLN A 325 28.25 -5.11 12.32
CA GLN A 325 27.70 -6.45 12.19
C GLN A 325 27.29 -6.74 10.74
N ASP A 326 26.96 -7.99 10.45
CA ASP A 326 26.47 -8.40 9.13
C ASP A 326 25.01 -7.98 8.92
N PRO A 327 24.69 -7.02 8.00
CA PRO A 327 23.33 -6.56 7.74
C PRO A 327 22.42 -7.67 7.18
N GLY A 328 22.97 -8.67 6.46
CA GLY A 328 22.26 -9.86 5.99
C GLY A 328 22.25 -11.01 6.98
N GLY A 329 22.75 -10.79 8.20
CA GLY A 329 22.86 -11.80 9.24
C GLY A 329 21.51 -12.23 9.82
N GLN A 330 21.51 -13.35 10.52
CA GLN A 330 20.30 -13.94 11.10
C GLN A 330 19.62 -13.02 12.12
N ARG A 331 20.41 -12.29 12.94
CA ARG A 331 19.88 -11.47 14.05
C ARG A 331 18.99 -10.31 13.57
N PRO A 332 19.44 -9.42 12.65
CA PRO A 332 18.59 -8.34 12.15
C PRO A 332 17.36 -8.88 11.42
N LEU A 333 17.53 -9.89 10.54
CA LEU A 333 16.43 -10.44 9.75
C LEU A 333 15.37 -11.13 10.62
N ALA A 334 15.79 -11.94 11.61
CA ALA A 334 14.86 -12.55 12.56
C ALA A 334 14.15 -11.50 13.43
N GLY A 335 14.80 -10.38 13.74
CA GLY A 335 14.20 -9.23 14.43
C GLY A 335 13.07 -8.62 13.62
N TYR A 336 13.31 -8.37 12.33
CA TYR A 336 12.29 -7.90 11.38
C TYR A 336 11.10 -8.87 11.31
N ALA A 337 11.34 -10.15 11.01
CA ALA A 337 10.25 -11.12 10.85
C ALA A 337 9.40 -11.28 12.12
N ARG A 338 10.03 -11.26 13.30
CA ARG A 338 9.33 -11.37 14.60
C ARG A 338 8.45 -10.16 14.91
N SER A 339 8.85 -8.97 14.48
CA SER A 339 8.04 -7.76 14.69
C SER A 339 6.90 -7.68 13.68
N ARG A 340 7.17 -7.90 12.38
CA ARG A 340 6.19 -7.60 11.32
C ARG A 340 5.18 -8.71 11.07
N ARG A 341 5.61 -9.97 10.99
CA ARG A 341 4.71 -11.06 10.65
C ARG A 341 3.47 -11.19 11.55
N PRO A 342 3.56 -11.09 12.90
CA PRO A 342 2.38 -11.12 13.76
C PRO A 342 1.44 -9.93 13.54
N GLN A 343 1.99 -8.73 13.32
CA GLN A 343 1.19 -7.53 13.06
C GLN A 343 0.42 -7.64 11.74
N THR A 344 1.07 -8.11 10.68
CA THR A 344 0.42 -8.36 9.39
C THR A 344 -0.67 -9.42 9.51
N LEU A 345 -0.41 -10.53 10.21
CA LEU A 345 -1.43 -11.57 10.44
C LEU A 345 -2.62 -11.04 11.25
N ALA A 346 -2.38 -10.21 12.25
CA ALA A 346 -3.46 -9.58 13.02
C ALA A 346 -4.31 -8.64 12.14
N MET A 347 -3.66 -7.85 11.27
CA MET A 347 -4.37 -6.99 10.32
C MET A 347 -5.17 -7.82 9.31
N MET A 348 -4.59 -8.89 8.76
CA MET A 348 -5.29 -9.80 7.84
C MET A 348 -6.53 -10.42 8.51
N ALA A 349 -6.40 -10.89 9.75
CA ALA A 349 -7.52 -11.46 10.51
C ALA A 349 -8.61 -10.42 10.80
N ALA A 350 -8.22 -9.16 11.09
CA ALA A 350 -9.19 -8.08 11.27
C ALA A 350 -9.94 -7.79 9.96
N MET A 351 -9.25 -7.65 8.83
CA MET A 351 -9.89 -7.41 7.52
C MET A 351 -10.80 -8.56 7.11
N GLU A 352 -10.38 -9.80 7.34
CA GLU A 352 -11.18 -11.00 7.11
C GLU A 352 -12.46 -11.00 7.95
N THR A 353 -12.33 -10.65 9.23
CA THR A 353 -13.49 -10.54 10.13
C THR A 353 -14.46 -9.48 9.63
N PHE A 354 -13.97 -8.30 9.25
CA PHE A 354 -14.79 -7.25 8.66
C PHE A 354 -15.49 -7.71 7.39
N HIS A 355 -14.74 -8.32 6.47
CA HIS A 355 -15.31 -8.85 5.24
C HIS A 355 -16.46 -9.85 5.54
N HIS A 356 -16.22 -10.89 6.35
CA HIS A 356 -17.23 -11.88 6.69
C HIS A 356 -18.45 -11.31 7.44
N VAL A 357 -18.24 -10.32 8.29
CA VAL A 357 -19.34 -9.69 9.03
C VAL A 357 -20.25 -8.91 8.10
N PHE A 358 -19.71 -8.15 7.16
CA PHE A 358 -20.51 -7.26 6.32
C PHE A 358 -20.98 -7.88 5.00
N THR A 359 -20.35 -8.96 4.51
CA THR A 359 -20.82 -9.72 3.34
C THR A 359 -21.55 -11.00 3.69
N GLY A 360 -21.59 -11.37 4.98
CA GLY A 360 -22.21 -12.58 5.48
C GLY A 360 -23.74 -12.55 5.50
N PRO A 361 -24.37 -13.57 6.11
CA PRO A 361 -25.82 -13.63 6.27
C PRO A 361 -26.40 -12.43 7.02
N GLU A 362 -27.66 -12.08 6.74
CA GLU A 362 -28.32 -10.90 7.27
C GLU A 362 -28.20 -10.71 8.82
N PRO A 363 -28.34 -11.75 9.68
CA PRO A 363 -28.15 -11.58 11.11
C PRO A 363 -26.72 -11.11 11.48
N LEU A 364 -25.72 -11.55 10.74
CA LEU A 364 -24.32 -11.19 10.97
C LEU A 364 -24.06 -9.73 10.53
N ARG A 365 -24.65 -9.30 9.40
CA ARG A 365 -24.60 -7.90 8.96
C ARG A 365 -25.26 -6.96 9.96
N HIS A 366 -26.43 -7.33 10.52
CA HIS A 366 -27.08 -6.56 11.58
C HIS A 366 -26.21 -6.47 12.83
N ALA A 367 -25.52 -7.55 13.22
CA ALA A 367 -24.58 -7.51 14.34
C ALA A 367 -23.39 -6.59 14.04
N GLY A 368 -22.87 -6.58 12.80
CA GLY A 368 -21.84 -5.65 12.35
C GLY A 368 -22.28 -4.20 12.41
N ALA A 369 -23.48 -3.90 11.91
CA ALA A 369 -24.09 -2.57 11.96
C ALA A 369 -24.26 -2.07 13.42
N ALA A 370 -24.77 -2.93 14.32
CA ALA A 370 -24.83 -2.63 15.75
C ALA A 370 -23.41 -2.40 16.33
N GLY A 371 -22.41 -3.13 15.86
CA GLY A 371 -21.00 -2.96 16.22
C GLY A 371 -20.46 -1.57 15.89
N LEU A 372 -20.81 -0.99 14.72
CA LEU A 372 -20.46 0.39 14.35
C LEU A 372 -21.03 1.40 15.34
N ALA A 373 -22.32 1.26 15.70
CA ALA A 373 -22.97 2.14 16.68
C ALA A 373 -22.33 2.03 18.08
N VAL A 374 -21.88 0.85 18.49
CA VAL A 374 -21.15 0.67 19.75
C VAL A 374 -19.77 1.30 19.66
N ALA A 375 -19.04 1.10 18.56
CA ALA A 375 -17.72 1.68 18.35
C ALA A 375 -17.75 3.21 18.42
N GLU A 376 -18.79 3.85 17.87
CA GLU A 376 -18.98 5.30 17.94
C GLU A 376 -19.07 5.81 19.39
N ARG A 377 -19.68 5.04 20.28
CA ARG A 377 -19.89 5.40 21.70
C ARG A 377 -18.68 5.14 22.60
N LEU A 378 -17.74 4.28 22.16
CA LEU A 378 -16.59 3.88 22.97
C LEU A 378 -15.38 4.82 22.75
N GLY A 379 -15.49 6.07 23.15
CA GLY A 379 -14.50 7.13 22.89
C GLY A 379 -13.03 6.78 23.19
N GLY A 380 -12.74 6.06 24.28
CA GLY A 380 -11.37 5.63 24.62
C GLY A 380 -10.85 4.53 23.68
N ALA A 381 -11.66 3.49 23.43
CA ALA A 381 -11.31 2.41 22.54
C ALA A 381 -11.20 2.90 21.09
N LYS A 382 -12.11 3.78 20.65
CA LYS A 382 -12.09 4.44 19.36
C LYS A 382 -10.76 5.15 19.13
N ARG A 383 -10.28 5.98 20.06
CA ARG A 383 -8.97 6.63 19.96
C ARG A 383 -7.81 5.64 19.86
N GLN A 384 -7.85 4.52 20.57
CA GLN A 384 -6.81 3.50 20.48
C GLN A 384 -6.79 2.81 19.12
N VAL A 385 -7.97 2.48 18.56
CA VAL A 385 -8.10 1.94 17.20
C VAL A 385 -7.57 2.93 16.17
N MET A 386 -7.94 4.23 16.30
CA MET A 386 -7.41 5.28 15.43
C MET A 386 -5.88 5.36 15.48
N ARG A 387 -5.28 5.42 16.67
CA ARG A 387 -3.83 5.45 16.81
C ARG A 387 -3.18 4.26 16.11
N HIS A 388 -3.70 3.06 16.36
CA HIS A 388 -3.16 1.85 15.72
C HIS A 388 -3.27 1.90 14.19
N ALA A 389 -4.40 2.35 13.63
CA ALA A 389 -4.59 2.51 12.18
C ALA A 389 -3.68 3.59 11.57
N LEU A 390 -3.34 4.63 12.33
CA LEU A 390 -2.41 5.69 11.93
C LEU A 390 -0.93 5.32 12.12
N GLY A 391 -0.66 4.18 12.77
CA GLY A 391 0.69 3.73 13.09
C GLY A 391 1.35 4.49 14.25
N LEU A 392 0.53 5.03 15.20
CA LEU A 392 0.94 5.84 16.35
C LEU A 392 0.96 5.04 17.65
#